data_87a6f3fbeecf48c616f07b7039a32bf1
#
_entry.id   87a6f3fbeecf48c616f07b7039a32bf1
#
_cell.length_a   1.000
_cell.length_b   1.000
_cell.length_c   1.000
_cell.angle_alpha   90.00
_cell.angle_beta   90.00
_cell.angle_gamma   90.00
#
_symmetry.space_group_name_H-M   'P 1'
#
loop_
_entity.id
_entity.type
_entity.pdbx_description
1 polymer ?
#
loop_
_entity_poly.entity_id
_entity_poly.type
_entity_poly.pdbx_seq_one_letter_code
_entity_poly.pdbx_strand_id
1 'polypeptide(L)'
;NSTDMIDEKSARQAVSSVLRFLTRMGILKYNNHSGYIASVINEFDLMAVKTYDAGFYKRLKEPGDPVYHGELIAQILDPCEGTVKSEIISQTDGIVFFAHTGPTVMGNQVVYKIIRRMHE
;
A
#
# COMPACT_ATOMS: atom_id res chain seq x y z
N ASN A 1 -1.65 15.33 11.19
CA ASN A 1 -0.66 15.77 10.23
C ASN A 1 -1.02 15.31 8.83
N SER A 2 -0.88 16.20 7.87
CA SER A 2 -1.30 15.91 6.51
C SER A 2 -0.50 14.78 5.87
N THR A 3 0.71 14.52 6.33
CA THR A 3 1.52 13.45 5.76
C THR A 3 0.97 12.06 6.03
N ASP A 4 0.12 11.93 7.04
CA ASP A 4 -0.48 10.65 7.38
C ASP A 4 -1.85 10.47 6.77
N MET A 5 -2.32 11.46 6.04
CA MET A 5 -3.64 11.41 5.45
C MET A 5 -3.55 11.02 3.99
N ILE A 6 -4.45 10.12 3.59
CA ILE A 6 -4.64 9.82 2.18
C ILE A 6 -5.51 10.93 1.63
N ASP A 7 -5.06 11.62 0.59
CA ASP A 7 -5.89 12.64 -0.01
C ASP A 7 -7.09 11.99 -0.70
N GLU A 8 -8.14 12.76 -0.91
CA GLU A 8 -9.40 12.23 -1.38
C GLU A 8 -9.29 11.55 -2.75
N LYS A 9 -8.49 12.14 -3.64
CA LYS A 9 -8.31 11.59 -4.97
C LYS A 9 -7.59 10.26 -4.92
N SER A 10 -6.53 10.19 -4.13
CA SER A 10 -5.76 8.94 -3.98
C SER A 10 -6.61 7.86 -3.31
N ALA A 11 -7.42 8.24 -2.33
CA ALA A 11 -8.29 7.29 -1.65
C ALA A 11 -9.32 6.71 -2.61
N ARG A 12 -9.94 7.55 -3.44
CA ARG A 12 -10.90 7.07 -4.44
C ARG A 12 -10.25 6.14 -5.45
N GLN A 13 -9.06 6.50 -5.87
CA GLN A 13 -8.32 5.70 -6.85
C GLN A 13 -7.98 4.33 -6.26
N ALA A 14 -7.56 4.31 -5.01
CA ALA A 14 -7.24 3.07 -4.33
C ALA A 14 -8.49 2.20 -4.19
N VAL A 15 -9.60 2.79 -3.77
CA VAL A 15 -10.86 2.05 -3.62
C VAL A 15 -11.32 1.49 -4.97
N SER A 16 -11.24 2.28 -6.02
CA SER A 16 -11.65 1.83 -7.36
C SER A 16 -10.80 0.66 -7.83
N SER A 17 -9.50 0.72 -7.57
CA SER A 17 -8.58 -0.33 -7.98
C SER A 17 -8.81 -1.61 -7.20
N VAL A 18 -9.03 -1.48 -5.90
CA VAL A 18 -9.35 -2.62 -5.03
C VAL A 18 -10.67 -3.25 -5.47
N LEU A 19 -11.66 -2.43 -5.76
CA LEU A 19 -12.96 -2.91 -6.19
C LEU A 19 -12.85 -3.71 -7.48
N ARG A 20 -12.05 -3.21 -8.43
CA ARG A 20 -11.82 -3.88 -9.69
C ARG A 20 -11.14 -5.23 -9.47
N PHE A 21 -10.16 -5.25 -8.57
CA PHE A 21 -9.43 -6.46 -8.22
C PHE A 21 -10.37 -7.49 -7.60
N LEU A 22 -11.18 -7.07 -6.64
CA LEU A 22 -12.12 -7.96 -5.96
C LEU A 22 -13.18 -8.50 -6.93
N THR A 23 -13.64 -7.65 -7.84
CA THR A 23 -14.61 -8.07 -8.86
C THR A 23 -13.99 -9.11 -9.77
N ARG A 24 -12.75 -8.88 -10.18
CA ARG A 24 -12.03 -9.79 -11.06
C ARG A 24 -11.82 -11.15 -10.41
N MET A 25 -11.68 -11.17 -9.09
CA MET A 25 -11.54 -12.42 -8.35
C MET A 25 -12.87 -13.09 -8.05
N GLY A 26 -13.99 -12.48 -8.43
CA GLY A 26 -15.30 -13.04 -8.19
C GLY A 26 -15.82 -12.86 -6.78
N ILE A 27 -15.16 -12.03 -5.98
CA ILE A 27 -15.57 -11.80 -4.59
C ILE A 27 -16.74 -10.81 -4.54
N LEU A 28 -16.69 -9.81 -5.42
CA LEU A 28 -17.77 -8.82 -5.53
C LEU A 28 -18.41 -8.96 -6.88
N LYS A 29 -19.71 -9.17 -6.89
CA LYS A 29 -20.45 -9.28 -8.15
C LYS A 29 -21.25 -8.01 -8.43
N TYR A 30 -21.78 -7.42 -7.39
CA TYR A 30 -22.68 -6.29 -7.50
C TYR A 30 -22.31 -5.30 -6.43
N ASN A 31 -22.97 -4.19 -6.41
CA ASN A 31 -22.99 -3.28 -5.27
C ASN A 31 -21.65 -2.62 -4.98
N ASN A 32 -21.60 -1.35 -5.27
CA ASN A 32 -20.40 -0.54 -5.06
C ASN A 32 -20.61 0.57 -4.04
N HIS A 33 -21.50 0.35 -3.08
CA HIS A 33 -21.64 1.29 -1.97
C HIS A 33 -20.36 1.35 -1.17
N SER A 34 -19.94 2.55 -0.80
CA SER A 34 -18.72 2.73 -0.03
C SER A 34 -18.77 1.97 1.29
N GLY A 35 -19.95 1.92 1.92
CA GLY A 35 -20.10 1.17 3.16
C GLY A 35 -19.89 -0.31 2.96
N TYR A 36 -20.38 -0.85 1.85
CA TYR A 36 -20.18 -2.25 1.54
C TYR A 36 -18.70 -2.54 1.25
N ILE A 37 -18.04 -1.64 0.54
CA ILE A 37 -16.62 -1.79 0.23
C ILE A 37 -15.82 -1.78 1.52
N ALA A 38 -16.12 -0.87 2.43
CA ALA A 38 -15.43 -0.81 3.71
C ALA A 38 -15.65 -2.08 4.51
N SER A 39 -16.85 -2.63 4.46
CA SER A 39 -17.16 -3.88 5.15
C SER A 39 -16.37 -5.03 4.55
N VAL A 40 -16.27 -5.09 3.22
CA VAL A 40 -15.51 -6.14 2.55
C VAL A 40 -14.02 -6.02 2.89
N ILE A 41 -13.50 -4.80 2.86
CA ILE A 41 -12.08 -4.58 3.16
C ILE A 41 -11.77 -5.01 4.60
N ASN A 42 -12.71 -4.80 5.52
CA ASN A 42 -12.52 -5.21 6.90
C ASN A 42 -12.41 -6.73 7.07
N GLU A 43 -12.91 -7.49 6.10
CA GLU A 43 -12.80 -8.94 6.13
C GLU A 43 -11.47 -9.44 5.60
N PHE A 44 -10.69 -8.56 5.01
CA PHE A 44 -9.36 -8.90 4.53
C PHE A 44 -8.33 -8.42 5.51
N ASP A 45 -7.21 -9.10 5.50
CA ASP A 45 -6.10 -8.77 6.37
C ASP A 45 -5.32 -7.61 5.74
N LEU A 46 -5.23 -6.51 6.47
CA LEU A 46 -4.42 -5.36 6.05
C LEU A 46 -3.07 -5.46 6.70
N MET A 47 -2.05 -5.63 5.88
CA MET A 47 -0.68 -5.72 6.37
C MET A 47 -0.02 -4.35 6.28
N ALA A 48 0.45 -3.86 7.42
CA ALA A 48 1.22 -2.61 7.46
C ALA A 48 2.68 -2.91 7.21
N VAL A 49 3.31 -2.11 6.35
CA VAL A 49 4.74 -2.24 6.05
C VAL A 49 5.42 -1.00 6.57
N LYS A 50 6.43 -1.19 7.41
CA LYS A 50 7.15 -0.10 8.07
C LYS A 50 8.57 -0.01 7.57
N THR A 51 9.12 1.19 7.63
CA THR A 51 10.55 1.39 7.42
C THR A 51 11.32 1.08 8.69
N TYR A 52 12.55 0.65 8.51
CA TYR A 52 13.49 0.57 9.64
C TYR A 52 14.40 1.79 9.67
N ASP A 53 14.67 2.37 8.52
CA ASP A 53 15.59 3.49 8.38
C ASP A 53 14.87 4.75 8.00
N ALA A 54 15.43 5.89 8.42
CA ALA A 54 15.00 7.19 7.95
C ALA A 54 15.80 7.57 6.70
N GLY A 55 15.22 8.39 5.84
CA GLY A 55 15.92 8.85 4.66
C GLY A 55 14.96 9.34 3.59
N PHE A 56 15.51 9.51 2.39
CA PHE A 56 14.69 9.82 1.23
C PHE A 56 13.96 8.57 0.79
N TYR A 57 12.70 8.75 0.43
CA TYR A 57 11.80 7.65 0.14
C TYR A 57 11.48 7.63 -1.35
N LYS A 58 11.82 6.53 -2.01
CA LYS A 58 11.50 6.33 -3.42
C LYS A 58 10.45 5.23 -3.53
N ARG A 59 9.26 5.64 -3.90
CA ARG A 59 8.12 4.74 -4.02
C ARG A 59 8.10 4.10 -5.39
N LEU A 60 7.91 2.79 -5.43
CA LEU A 60 7.86 2.04 -6.69
C LEU A 60 6.48 1.47 -6.98
N LYS A 61 5.57 1.48 -5.99
CA LYS A 61 4.22 0.98 -6.14
C LYS A 61 3.23 2.04 -5.65
N GLU A 62 2.10 2.10 -6.35
CA GLU A 62 1.05 3.06 -6.07
C GLU A 62 -0.17 2.34 -5.49
N PRO A 63 -1.06 3.06 -4.80
CA PRO A 63 -2.33 2.45 -4.38
C PRO A 63 -3.05 1.84 -5.58
N GLY A 64 -3.52 0.62 -5.39
CA GLY A 64 -4.19 -0.13 -6.43
C GLY A 64 -3.30 -1.07 -7.20
N ASP A 65 -1.99 -0.96 -7.05
CA ASP A 65 -1.07 -1.86 -7.74
C ASP A 65 -1.02 -3.21 -7.05
N PRO A 66 -0.90 -4.29 -7.81
CA PRO A 66 -0.64 -5.59 -7.22
C PRO A 66 0.80 -5.67 -6.76
N VAL A 67 1.02 -6.43 -5.70
CA VAL A 67 2.37 -6.73 -5.22
C VAL A 67 2.45 -8.22 -4.96
N TYR A 68 3.67 -8.73 -5.03
CA TYR A 68 3.93 -10.16 -4.86
C TYR A 68 5.01 -10.34 -3.83
N HIS A 69 4.95 -11.44 -3.13
CA HIS A 69 5.94 -11.78 -2.11
C HIS A 69 7.34 -11.71 -2.73
N GLY A 70 8.23 -10.97 -2.08
CA GLY A 70 9.60 -10.81 -2.55
C GLY A 70 9.82 -9.65 -3.50
N GLU A 71 8.77 -8.96 -3.87
CA GLU A 71 8.88 -7.84 -4.82
C GLU A 71 9.37 -6.59 -4.12
N LEU A 72 10.29 -5.86 -4.77
CA LEU A 72 10.79 -4.57 -4.28
C LEU A 72 9.70 -3.52 -4.49
N ILE A 73 9.26 -2.89 -3.42
CA ILE A 73 8.17 -1.93 -3.51
C ILE A 73 8.59 -0.50 -3.18
N ALA A 74 9.73 -0.32 -2.51
CA ALA A 74 10.26 1.01 -2.23
C ALA A 74 11.72 0.92 -1.85
N GLN A 75 12.39 2.07 -1.91
CA GLN A 75 13.79 2.18 -1.50
C GLN A 75 13.94 3.38 -0.59
N ILE A 76 14.82 3.26 0.40
CA ILE A 76 15.20 4.36 1.28
C ILE A 76 16.63 4.73 0.90
N LEU A 77 16.83 6.01 0.57
CA LEU A 77 18.12 6.48 0.10
C LEU A 77 18.79 7.34 1.17
N ASP A 78 20.10 7.24 1.22
CA ASP A 78 20.89 8.09 2.10
C ASP A 78 20.82 9.53 1.62
N PRO A 79 20.44 10.49 2.47
CA PRO A 79 20.28 11.88 2.05
C PRO A 79 21.58 12.54 1.60
N CYS A 80 22.73 12.08 2.13
CA CYS A 80 24.02 12.70 1.83
C CYS A 80 24.65 12.14 0.58
N GLU A 81 24.51 10.82 0.38
CA GLU A 81 25.25 10.15 -0.70
C GLU A 81 24.35 9.69 -1.84
N GLY A 82 23.04 9.67 -1.62
CA GLY A 82 22.12 9.22 -2.65
C GLY A 82 22.13 7.74 -2.90
N THR A 83 22.85 6.97 -2.10
CA THR A 83 22.90 5.52 -2.24
C THR A 83 21.72 4.86 -1.56
N VAL A 84 21.38 3.65 -1.98
CA VAL A 84 20.30 2.89 -1.38
C VAL A 84 20.74 2.45 0.01
N LYS A 85 19.99 2.90 1.01
CA LYS A 85 20.25 2.58 2.40
C LYS A 85 19.51 1.32 2.83
N SER A 86 18.27 1.18 2.37
CA SER A 86 17.52 -0.04 2.60
C SER A 86 16.49 -0.21 1.51
N GLU A 87 16.03 -1.44 1.35
CA GLU A 87 15.01 -1.80 0.37
C GLU A 87 13.81 -2.35 1.11
N ILE A 88 12.63 -1.97 0.64
CA ILE A 88 11.39 -2.45 1.22
C ILE A 88 10.81 -3.49 0.27
N ILE A 89 10.70 -4.70 0.77
CA ILE A 89 10.28 -5.86 -0.01
C ILE A 89 8.91 -6.29 0.52
N SER A 90 8.00 -6.58 -0.38
CA SER A 90 6.70 -7.08 0.03
C SER A 90 6.83 -8.46 0.64
N GLN A 91 6.19 -8.67 1.79
CA GLN A 91 6.19 -9.95 2.48
C GLN A 91 4.97 -10.79 2.11
N THR A 92 4.15 -10.31 1.19
CA THR A 92 2.91 -10.99 0.86
C THR A 92 2.49 -10.65 -0.58
N ASP A 93 1.64 -11.51 -1.13
CA ASP A 93 0.88 -11.16 -2.31
C ASP A 93 -0.31 -10.33 -1.87
N GLY A 94 -0.69 -9.38 -2.68
CA GLY A 94 -1.85 -8.55 -2.37
C GLY A 94 -1.95 -7.35 -3.27
N ILE A 95 -2.70 -6.36 -2.80
CA ILE A 95 -2.88 -5.14 -3.54
C ILE A 95 -2.64 -3.95 -2.59
N VAL A 96 -1.95 -2.95 -3.08
CA VAL A 96 -1.62 -1.78 -2.25
C VAL A 96 -2.89 -0.98 -2.00
N PHE A 97 -3.22 -0.77 -0.74
CA PHE A 97 -4.33 0.07 -0.33
C PHE A 97 -3.87 1.48 0.02
N PHE A 98 -2.73 1.58 0.68
CA PHE A 98 -2.15 2.86 1.11
C PHE A 98 -0.67 2.88 0.79
N ALA A 99 -0.18 4.00 0.28
CA ALA A 99 1.24 4.23 0.06
C ALA A 99 1.57 5.62 0.56
N HIS A 100 2.58 5.72 1.43
CA HIS A 100 3.10 6.99 1.89
C HIS A 100 3.54 7.84 0.69
N THR A 101 3.21 9.12 0.72
CA THR A 101 3.45 9.99 -0.44
C THR A 101 4.57 11.01 -0.23
N GLY A 102 5.02 11.20 0.99
CA GLY A 102 6.07 12.20 1.27
C GLY A 102 7.41 11.77 0.71
N PRO A 103 8.31 12.73 0.47
CA PRO A 103 9.64 12.43 -0.08
C PRO A 103 10.60 11.87 0.94
N THR A 104 10.28 11.95 2.22
CA THR A 104 11.14 11.45 3.28
C THR A 104 10.35 10.56 4.21
N VAL A 105 11.07 9.70 4.92
CA VAL A 105 10.47 8.82 5.93
C VAL A 105 11.33 8.86 7.19
N MET A 106 10.67 8.63 8.30
CA MET A 106 11.32 8.42 9.59
C MET A 106 11.47 6.94 9.82
N GLY A 107 12.37 6.57 10.73
CA GLY A 107 12.46 5.18 11.11
C GLY A 107 11.17 4.70 11.74
N ASN A 108 10.80 3.46 11.47
CA ASN A 108 9.64 2.79 12.05
C ASN A 108 8.32 3.45 11.63
N GLN A 109 8.29 4.03 10.45
CA GLN A 109 7.08 4.66 9.91
C GLN A 109 6.37 3.70 8.98
N VAL A 110 5.03 3.68 9.03
CA VAL A 110 4.24 2.88 8.09
C VAL A 110 4.26 3.57 6.74
N VAL A 111 4.71 2.86 5.71
CA VAL A 111 4.80 3.41 4.36
C VAL A 111 3.84 2.75 3.39
N TYR A 112 3.40 1.54 3.68
CA TYR A 112 2.39 0.84 2.87
C TYR A 112 1.39 0.14 3.75
N LYS A 113 0.18 0.00 3.24
CA LYS A 113 -0.78 -0.96 3.76
C LYS A 113 -1.25 -1.79 2.58
N ILE A 114 -1.13 -3.10 2.72
CA ILE A 114 -1.42 -4.04 1.65
C ILE A 114 -2.59 -4.90 2.06
N ILE A 115 -3.58 -5.00 1.18
CA ILE A 115 -4.68 -5.94 1.38
C ILE A 115 -4.15 -7.30 0.98
N ARG A 116 -4.01 -8.18 1.95
CA ARG A 116 -3.49 -9.50 1.70
C ARG A 116 -4.58 -10.39 1.16
N ARG A 117 -4.18 -11.26 0.25
CA ARG A 117 -5.06 -12.27 -0.24
C ARG A 117 -5.22 -13.32 0.85
N MET A 118 -6.48 -13.58 1.21
CA MET A 118 -6.76 -14.63 2.17
C MET A 118 -6.55 -15.98 1.51
N HIS A 119 -5.81 -16.82 2.17
CA HIS A 119 -5.66 -18.21 1.73
C HIS A 119 -6.67 -19.06 2.47
N GLU A 120 -7.19 -20.00 1.77
CA GLU A 120 -8.15 -20.92 2.39
C GLU A 120 -7.45 -22.07 3.06
#